data_d233443906bcebf4703887750c35b106
#
_entry.id   d233443906bcebf4703887750c35b106
#
_cell.length_a   1.000
_cell.length_b   1.000
_cell.length_c   1.000
_cell.angle_alpha   90.00
_cell.angle_beta   90.00
_cell.angle_gamma   90.00
#
_symmetry.space_group_name_H-M   'P 1'
#
loop_
_entity.id
_entity.type
_entity.pdbx_description
1 polymer ?
#
loop_
_entity_poly.entity_id
_entity_poly.type
_entity_poly.pdbx_seq_one_letter_code
_entity_poly.pdbx_strand_id
1 'polypeptide(L)'
;MNRRLALTTLVVADYDEAIAWYTGKLGFALLEDIDQGHKRWVVVAPTDGSAAALLLARASDEEQRSRIGNQTGGRVAFFLNTDDFHRDHRAMLAAGVEFLEAPREEPYATVAVFRDLYGNTWDLLEPRQ
;
A
#
# COMPACT_ATOMS: atom_id res chain seq x y z
N MET A 1 12.59 -21.70 -15.56
CA MET A 1 13.05 -21.08 -14.29
C MET A 1 11.93 -20.25 -13.71
N ASN A 2 11.63 -20.47 -12.43
CA ASN A 2 10.51 -19.79 -11.76
C ASN A 2 11.03 -18.72 -10.79
N ARG A 3 10.80 -17.47 -11.14
CA ARG A 3 11.15 -16.34 -10.28
C ARG A 3 9.99 -15.36 -10.25
N ARG A 4 9.82 -14.67 -9.10
CA ARG A 4 8.83 -13.63 -8.96
C ARG A 4 9.34 -12.56 -8.00
N LEU A 5 8.87 -11.34 -8.17
CA LEU A 5 9.14 -10.27 -7.23
C LEU A 5 8.20 -10.48 -6.03
N ALA A 6 8.75 -10.89 -4.90
CA ALA A 6 7.96 -11.30 -3.74
C ALA A 6 7.60 -10.13 -2.83
N LEU A 7 8.57 -9.27 -2.53
CA LEU A 7 8.43 -8.20 -1.57
C LEU A 7 8.99 -6.90 -2.11
N THR A 8 8.35 -5.80 -1.75
CA THR A 8 8.85 -4.43 -1.93
C THR A 8 8.88 -3.78 -0.55
N THR A 9 9.98 -3.14 -0.20
CA THR A 9 10.11 -2.45 1.08
C THR A 9 9.36 -1.13 1.06
N LEU A 10 8.54 -0.90 2.08
CA LEU A 10 7.90 0.38 2.35
C LEU A 10 8.39 0.90 3.69
N VAL A 11 9.05 2.05 3.67
CA VAL A 11 9.55 2.67 4.90
C VAL A 11 8.40 3.30 5.66
N VAL A 12 8.31 2.99 6.96
CA VAL A 12 7.23 3.46 7.84
C VAL A 12 7.82 4.07 9.10
N ALA A 13 7.02 4.88 9.82
CA ALA A 13 7.44 5.47 11.08
C ALA A 13 7.26 4.49 12.25
N ASP A 14 6.23 3.65 12.19
CA ASP A 14 5.86 2.75 13.28
C ASP A 14 5.18 1.51 12.71
N TYR A 15 5.59 0.33 13.20
CA TYR A 15 5.04 -0.93 12.71
C TYR A 15 3.54 -1.06 12.99
N ASP A 16 3.14 -0.84 14.25
CA ASP A 16 1.75 -1.09 14.64
C ASP A 16 0.78 -0.11 13.98
N GLU A 17 1.19 1.15 13.87
CA GLU A 17 0.41 2.17 13.20
C GLU A 17 0.21 1.82 11.72
N ALA A 18 1.27 1.40 11.05
CA ALA A 18 1.21 1.02 9.64
C ALA A 18 0.37 -0.23 9.44
N ILE A 19 0.52 -1.25 10.28
CA ILE A 19 -0.29 -2.46 10.23
C ILE A 19 -1.77 -2.10 10.37
N ALA A 20 -2.11 -1.28 11.36
CA ALA A 20 -3.50 -0.89 11.62
C ALA A 20 -4.11 -0.18 10.41
N TRP A 21 -3.34 0.70 9.78
CA TRP A 21 -3.84 1.44 8.62
C TRP A 21 -4.05 0.53 7.41
N TYR A 22 -3.04 -0.27 7.05
CA TYR A 22 -3.14 -1.11 5.86
C TYR A 22 -4.19 -2.21 6.00
N THR A 23 -4.30 -2.81 7.19
CA THR A 23 -5.33 -3.85 7.41
C THR A 23 -6.72 -3.25 7.60
N GLY A 24 -6.83 -2.15 8.34
CA GLY A 24 -8.13 -1.54 8.65
C GLY A 24 -8.70 -0.66 7.55
N LYS A 25 -7.87 0.12 6.88
CA LYS A 25 -8.32 1.07 5.85
C LYS A 25 -8.37 0.44 4.47
N LEU A 26 -7.37 -0.35 4.10
CA LEU A 26 -7.31 -0.98 2.79
C LEU A 26 -7.76 -2.44 2.79
N GLY A 27 -8.00 -3.02 3.96
CA GLY A 27 -8.39 -4.42 4.05
C GLY A 27 -7.29 -5.39 3.69
N PHE A 28 -6.02 -4.96 3.79
CA PHE A 28 -4.88 -5.85 3.52
C PHE A 28 -4.80 -6.94 4.58
N ALA A 29 -4.22 -8.06 4.22
CA ALA A 29 -3.93 -9.16 5.12
C ALA A 29 -2.55 -8.98 5.74
N LEU A 30 -2.44 -9.20 7.06
CA LEU A 30 -1.15 -9.29 7.73
C LEU A 30 -0.65 -10.72 7.55
N LEU A 31 0.38 -10.91 6.74
CA LEU A 31 0.89 -12.25 6.41
C LEU A 31 1.93 -12.73 7.42
N GLU A 32 2.78 -11.83 7.91
CA GLU A 32 3.85 -12.16 8.85
C GLU A 32 4.07 -10.99 9.78
N ASP A 33 4.37 -11.29 11.04
CA ASP A 33 4.80 -10.30 12.03
C ASP A 33 5.70 -11.03 13.01
N ILE A 34 7.01 -10.96 12.77
CA ILE A 34 8.00 -11.73 13.49
C ILE A 34 8.94 -10.76 14.22
N ASP A 35 9.00 -10.89 15.53
CA ASP A 35 9.93 -10.11 16.35
C ASP A 35 11.34 -10.70 16.18
N GLN A 36 12.26 -9.88 15.68
CA GLN A 36 13.65 -10.28 15.48
C GLN A 36 14.59 -9.62 16.50
N GLY A 37 14.02 -9.08 17.59
CA GLY A 37 14.76 -8.42 18.64
C GLY A 37 14.98 -6.94 18.37
N HIS A 38 15.89 -6.61 17.45
CA HIS A 38 16.21 -5.22 17.11
C HIS A 38 15.26 -4.63 16.08
N LYS A 39 14.48 -5.47 15.41
CA LYS A 39 13.47 -5.04 14.40
C LYS A 39 12.39 -6.11 14.31
N ARG A 40 11.35 -5.81 13.54
CA ARG A 40 10.28 -6.76 13.24
C ARG A 40 10.27 -7.04 11.75
N TRP A 41 9.88 -8.26 11.41
CA TRP A 41 9.66 -8.67 10.02
C TRP A 41 8.15 -8.64 9.78
N VAL A 42 7.66 -7.59 9.13
CA VAL A 42 6.22 -7.35 8.98
C VAL A 42 5.86 -7.33 7.51
N VAL A 43 4.97 -8.22 7.10
CA VAL A 43 4.55 -8.35 5.70
C VAL A 43 3.03 -8.20 5.61
N VAL A 44 2.58 -7.29 4.75
CA VAL A 44 1.16 -7.11 4.43
C VAL A 44 0.96 -7.26 2.93
N ALA A 45 -0.22 -7.72 2.52
CA ALA A 45 -0.55 -7.89 1.11
C ALA A 45 -2.03 -7.58 0.88
N PRO A 46 -2.41 -7.22 -0.37
CA PRO A 46 -3.82 -6.91 -0.69
C PRO A 46 -4.78 -8.03 -0.32
N THR A 47 -4.35 -9.30 -0.50
CA THR A 47 -5.14 -10.46 -0.10
C THR A 47 -4.22 -11.52 0.46
N ASP A 48 -4.78 -12.41 1.26
CA ASP A 48 -4.07 -13.60 1.71
C ASP A 48 -3.70 -14.45 0.49
N GLY A 49 -2.44 -14.86 0.39
CA GLY A 49 -1.94 -15.60 -0.77
C GLY A 49 -1.58 -14.73 -1.97
N SER A 50 -1.56 -13.42 -1.82
CA SER A 50 -1.11 -12.51 -2.89
C SER A 50 0.31 -12.82 -3.31
N ALA A 51 0.59 -12.75 -4.63
CA ALA A 51 1.94 -12.97 -5.16
C ALA A 51 2.89 -11.81 -4.88
N ALA A 52 2.35 -10.60 -4.64
CA ALA A 52 3.13 -9.40 -4.35
C ALA A 52 2.72 -8.85 -3.00
N ALA A 53 3.71 -8.51 -2.17
CA ALA A 53 3.47 -8.03 -0.82
C ALA A 53 4.42 -6.88 -0.47
N LEU A 54 4.12 -6.19 0.61
CA LEU A 54 4.95 -5.11 1.15
C LEU A 54 5.63 -5.57 2.43
N LEU A 55 6.94 -5.31 2.53
CA LEU A 55 7.66 -5.41 3.78
C LEU A 55 7.61 -4.03 4.44
N LEU A 56 6.91 -3.92 5.57
CA LEU A 56 6.88 -2.67 6.32
C LEU A 56 8.16 -2.57 7.14
N ALA A 57 8.97 -1.55 6.88
CA ALA A 57 10.27 -1.39 7.51
C ALA A 57 10.33 -0.07 8.26
N ARG A 58 10.45 -0.13 9.59
CA ARG A 58 10.56 1.09 10.39
C ARG A 58 11.88 1.79 10.11
N ALA A 59 11.80 3.10 9.84
CA ALA A 59 12.99 3.91 9.60
C ALA A 59 13.93 3.86 10.81
N SER A 60 15.21 3.61 10.55
CA SER A 60 16.21 3.46 11.62
C SER A 60 17.30 4.54 11.60
N ASP A 61 17.27 5.44 10.61
CA ASP A 61 18.20 6.57 10.54
C ASP A 61 17.52 7.76 9.84
N GLU A 62 18.27 8.86 9.73
CA GLU A 62 17.71 10.09 9.22
C GLU A 62 17.35 10.01 7.75
N GLU A 63 18.17 9.35 6.94
CA GLU A 63 17.88 9.19 5.52
C GLU A 63 16.62 8.35 5.30
N GLN A 64 16.48 7.27 6.05
CA GLN A 64 15.27 6.45 5.98
C GLN A 64 14.05 7.26 6.44
N ARG A 65 14.16 8.02 7.52
CA ARG A 65 13.05 8.87 7.98
C ARG A 65 12.64 9.90 6.94
N SER A 66 13.57 10.40 6.16
CA SER A 66 13.27 11.37 5.10
C SER A 66 12.45 10.76 3.96
N ARG A 67 12.40 9.43 3.88
CA ARG A 67 11.64 8.71 2.84
C ARG A 67 10.23 8.32 3.30
N ILE A 68 9.89 8.51 4.56
CA ILE A 68 8.53 8.20 5.05
C ILE A 68 7.54 9.11 4.32
N GLY A 69 6.60 8.52 3.59
CA GLY A 69 5.63 9.26 2.80
C GLY A 69 6.18 9.87 1.51
N ASN A 70 7.45 9.64 1.20
CA ASN A 70 8.11 10.19 0.02
C ASN A 70 9.05 9.16 -0.60
N GLN A 71 8.61 7.93 -0.65
CA GLN A 71 9.46 6.82 -1.06
C GLN A 71 9.92 6.92 -2.51
N THR A 72 9.08 7.49 -3.37
CA THR A 72 9.36 7.61 -4.81
C THR A 72 9.65 9.03 -5.26
N GLY A 73 9.77 9.98 -4.33
CA GLY A 73 10.07 11.36 -4.68
C GLY A 73 8.94 12.08 -5.40
N GLY A 74 7.68 11.66 -5.16
CA GLY A 74 6.51 12.33 -5.73
C GLY A 74 5.80 11.58 -6.84
N ARG A 75 6.34 10.43 -7.26
CA ARG A 75 5.64 9.56 -8.21
C ARG A 75 4.63 8.69 -7.47
N VAL A 76 3.63 8.19 -8.20
CA VAL A 76 2.77 7.12 -7.69
C VAL A 76 3.67 5.93 -7.35
N ALA A 77 3.61 5.50 -6.10
CA ALA A 77 4.52 4.46 -5.60
C ALA A 77 4.03 3.05 -5.91
N PHE A 78 2.72 2.86 -5.84
CA PHE A 78 2.13 1.53 -5.98
C PHE A 78 0.84 1.59 -6.77
N PHE A 79 0.50 0.47 -7.40
CA PHE A 79 -0.68 0.33 -8.24
C PHE A 79 -1.48 -0.84 -7.71
N LEU A 80 -2.67 -0.56 -7.18
CA LEU A 80 -3.55 -1.57 -6.61
C LEU A 80 -4.67 -1.88 -7.59
N ASN A 81 -4.57 -3.04 -8.23
CA ASN A 81 -5.60 -3.50 -9.15
C ASN A 81 -6.79 -4.07 -8.38
N THR A 82 -7.98 -3.79 -8.86
CA THR A 82 -9.21 -4.36 -8.32
C THR A 82 -10.10 -4.88 -9.44
N ASP A 83 -10.95 -5.83 -9.12
CA ASP A 83 -11.98 -6.32 -10.03
C ASP A 83 -13.29 -5.52 -9.94
N ASP A 84 -13.40 -4.62 -8.95
CA ASP A 84 -14.59 -3.79 -8.77
C ASP A 84 -14.18 -2.44 -8.14
N PHE A 85 -13.88 -1.48 -9.00
CA PHE A 85 -13.39 -0.17 -8.57
C PHE A 85 -14.39 0.54 -7.65
N HIS A 86 -15.66 0.59 -8.04
CA HIS A 86 -16.65 1.38 -7.28
C HIS A 86 -16.93 0.79 -5.91
N ARG A 87 -16.93 -0.53 -5.79
CA ARG A 87 -17.05 -1.20 -4.49
C ARG A 87 -15.92 -0.79 -3.56
N ASP A 88 -14.68 -0.90 -4.04
CA ASP A 88 -13.51 -0.62 -3.22
C ASP A 88 -13.36 0.87 -2.92
N HIS A 89 -13.64 1.71 -3.92
CA HIS A 89 -13.62 3.16 -3.73
C HIS A 89 -14.58 3.60 -2.62
N ARG A 90 -15.82 3.08 -2.64
CA ARG A 90 -16.79 3.38 -1.58
C ARG A 90 -16.31 2.91 -0.21
N ALA A 91 -15.80 1.69 -0.14
CA ALA A 91 -15.32 1.13 1.14
C ALA A 91 -14.16 1.94 1.70
N MET A 92 -13.22 2.34 0.84
CA MET A 92 -12.06 3.12 1.24
C MET A 92 -12.45 4.52 1.69
N LEU A 93 -13.38 5.18 0.99
CA LEU A 93 -13.90 6.48 1.41
C LEU A 93 -14.58 6.36 2.79
N ALA A 94 -15.39 5.33 2.99
CA ALA A 94 -16.08 5.10 4.27
C ALA A 94 -15.08 4.86 5.40
N ALA A 95 -13.94 4.25 5.11
CA ALA A 95 -12.87 4.01 6.08
C ALA A 95 -12.00 5.26 6.34
N GLY A 96 -12.20 6.33 5.58
CA GLY A 96 -11.46 7.57 5.77
C GLY A 96 -10.19 7.70 4.93
N VAL A 97 -10.03 6.90 3.89
CA VAL A 97 -8.90 7.03 2.98
C VAL A 97 -9.02 8.33 2.19
N GLU A 98 -7.93 9.07 2.09
CA GLU A 98 -7.89 10.33 1.35
C GLU A 98 -7.63 10.07 -0.12
N PHE A 99 -8.62 10.36 -0.98
CA PHE A 99 -8.43 10.36 -2.43
C PHE A 99 -8.08 11.78 -2.88
N LEU A 100 -7.13 11.89 -3.81
CA LEU A 100 -6.64 13.17 -4.30
C LEU A 100 -7.43 13.69 -5.49
N GLU A 101 -8.30 12.88 -6.05
CA GLU A 101 -9.07 13.21 -7.25
C GLU A 101 -10.35 12.39 -7.27
N ALA A 102 -11.31 12.85 -8.09
CA ALA A 102 -12.48 12.05 -8.43
C ALA A 102 -12.06 10.91 -9.36
N PRO A 103 -12.81 9.80 -9.38
CA PRO A 103 -12.51 8.72 -10.31
C PRO A 103 -12.43 9.20 -11.77
N ARG A 104 -11.45 8.70 -12.51
CA ARG A 104 -11.24 8.99 -13.93
C ARG A 104 -11.49 7.76 -14.76
N GLU A 105 -12.16 7.95 -15.90
CA GLU A 105 -12.33 6.90 -16.88
C GLU A 105 -11.26 7.09 -17.95
N GLU A 106 -10.26 6.21 -17.96
CA GLU A 106 -9.17 6.24 -18.94
C GLU A 106 -9.35 5.11 -19.95
N PRO A 107 -8.72 5.15 -21.13
CA PRO A 107 -8.84 4.04 -22.08
C PRO A 107 -8.37 2.70 -21.49
N TYR A 108 -7.44 2.72 -20.54
CA TYR A 108 -6.84 1.52 -19.98
C TYR A 108 -7.48 1.07 -18.66
N ALA A 109 -8.18 1.95 -17.94
CA ALA A 109 -8.70 1.64 -16.62
C ALA A 109 -9.64 2.71 -16.08
N THR A 110 -10.45 2.33 -15.08
CA THR A 110 -11.06 3.28 -14.15
C THR A 110 -10.05 3.46 -13.02
N VAL A 111 -9.69 4.69 -12.69
CA VAL A 111 -8.57 4.95 -11.78
C VAL A 111 -8.80 6.17 -10.90
N ALA A 112 -8.28 6.13 -9.67
CA ALA A 112 -8.15 7.30 -8.81
C ALA A 112 -6.94 7.17 -7.92
N VAL A 113 -6.27 8.29 -7.66
CA VAL A 113 -5.09 8.35 -6.79
C VAL A 113 -5.53 8.56 -5.36
N PHE A 114 -4.96 7.81 -4.42
CA PHE A 114 -5.15 8.03 -2.99
C PHE A 114 -3.81 8.08 -2.27
N ARG A 115 -3.85 8.55 -1.02
CA ARG A 115 -2.68 8.58 -0.13
C ARG A 115 -2.76 7.49 0.92
N ASP A 116 -1.61 6.90 1.25
CA ASP A 116 -1.54 6.05 2.43
C ASP A 116 -1.36 6.90 3.70
N LEU A 117 -1.17 6.23 4.83
CA LEU A 117 -1.04 6.86 6.15
C LEU A 117 0.03 7.97 6.18
N TYR A 118 1.14 7.76 5.49
CA TYR A 118 2.29 8.67 5.54
C TYR A 118 2.34 9.64 4.35
N GLY A 119 1.46 9.48 3.37
CA GLY A 119 1.40 10.34 2.21
C GLY A 119 1.97 9.75 0.92
N ASN A 120 2.38 8.49 0.93
CA ASN A 120 2.74 7.84 -0.34
C ASN A 120 1.49 7.73 -1.21
N THR A 121 1.66 7.95 -2.51
CA THR A 121 0.52 7.90 -3.42
C THR A 121 0.39 6.54 -4.08
N TRP A 122 -0.85 6.12 -4.20
CA TRP A 122 -1.26 4.86 -4.79
C TRP A 122 -2.28 5.13 -5.89
N ASP A 123 -2.27 4.31 -6.93
CA ASP A 123 -3.40 4.22 -7.86
C ASP A 123 -4.28 3.06 -7.42
N LEU A 124 -5.58 3.33 -7.25
CA LEU A 124 -6.58 2.26 -7.26
C LEU A 124 -7.10 2.18 -8.68
N LEU A 125 -7.00 1.02 -9.31
CA LEU A 125 -7.43 0.91 -10.70
C LEU A 125 -8.08 -0.43 -11.01
N GLU A 126 -9.12 -0.34 -11.84
CA GLU A 126 -9.75 -1.52 -12.43
C GLU A 126 -9.39 -1.53 -13.90
N PRO A 127 -8.48 -2.42 -14.34
CA PRO A 127 -8.05 -2.47 -15.73
C PRO A 127 -9.20 -2.80 -16.68
N ARG A 128 -9.18 -2.23 -17.86
CA ARG A 128 -10.12 -2.60 -18.93
C ARG A 128 -9.73 -3.94 -19.50
N GLN A 129 -10.73 -4.65 -19.97
CA GLN A 129 -10.53 -5.95 -20.57
C GLN A 129 -10.58 -5.88 -22.08
#